data_018d27f0c9e6a0bc2104cbb88792a31e
#
_entry.id   018d27f0c9e6a0bc2104cbb88792a31e
#
_cell.length_a   1.000
_cell.length_b   1.000
_cell.length_c   1.000
_cell.angle_alpha   90.00
_cell.angle_beta   90.00
_cell.angle_gamma   90.00
#
_symmetry.space_group_name_H-M   'P 1'
#
loop_
_entity.id
_entity.type
_entity.pdbx_description
1 polymer ?
#
loop_
_entity_poly.entity_id
_entity_poly.type
_entity_poly.pdbx_seq_one_letter_code
_entity_poly.pdbx_strand_id
1 'polypeptide(L)'
;DERSPQAVVLGDLGDGWSVERLNRVFRHVLGGARLLAIQKNRYWMRSGSLCLDAGPFVAAIEYATGVTAFVAGKPSEQFFVAAARTLGLSAADLIVVGDDVRTDVEGAQAAGARGVLVRTGKFRAADLDDPDLQPDLILDSIADLPATLGV
;
A
#
# COMPACT_ATOMS: atom_id res chain seq x y z
N ASP A 1 6.71 0.86 32.27
CA ASP A 1 5.80 2.02 32.33
C ASP A 1 4.77 1.87 31.21
N GLU A 2 3.64 1.24 31.54
CA GLU A 2 2.53 1.02 30.59
C GLU A 2 1.71 2.30 30.45
N ARG A 3 2.31 3.34 29.92
CA ARG A 3 1.53 4.48 29.45
C ARG A 3 0.73 4.01 28.25
N SER A 4 -0.59 4.18 28.30
CA SER A 4 -1.43 3.90 27.14
C SER A 4 -0.97 4.78 25.99
N PRO A 5 -0.53 4.21 24.85
CA PRO A 5 -0.08 5.01 23.73
C PRO A 5 -1.26 5.78 23.13
N GLN A 6 -1.01 6.97 22.63
CA GLN A 6 -2.02 7.74 21.88
C GLN A 6 -2.28 7.15 20.48
N ALA A 7 -1.28 6.45 19.94
CA ALA A 7 -1.36 5.80 18.64
C ALA A 7 -0.50 4.53 18.61
N VAL A 8 -0.93 3.57 17.82
CA VAL A 8 -0.18 2.36 17.47
C VAL A 8 0.09 2.39 15.97
N VAL A 9 1.34 2.19 15.59
CA VAL A 9 1.76 2.14 14.19
C VAL A 9 2.08 0.69 13.84
N LEU A 10 1.42 0.17 12.80
CA LEU A 10 1.71 -1.13 12.23
C LEU A 10 2.50 -0.98 10.93
N GLY A 11 3.59 -1.76 10.84
CA GLY A 11 4.38 -1.94 9.63
C GLY A 11 4.64 -3.42 9.40
N ASP A 12 5.48 -3.74 8.43
CA ASP A 12 5.92 -5.11 8.23
C ASP A 12 6.86 -5.54 9.35
N LEU A 13 6.58 -6.70 9.94
CA LEU A 13 7.41 -7.35 10.96
C LEU A 13 7.95 -8.71 10.46
N GLY A 14 7.63 -9.11 9.22
CA GLY A 14 7.99 -10.42 8.69
C GLY A 14 7.65 -11.55 9.66
N ASP A 15 8.63 -12.40 9.97
CA ASP A 15 8.49 -13.52 10.91
C ASP A 15 8.33 -13.07 12.39
N GLY A 16 8.43 -11.77 12.65
CA GLY A 16 8.25 -11.21 13.99
C GLY A 16 6.79 -11.10 14.45
N TRP A 17 5.81 -11.37 13.61
CA TRP A 17 4.41 -11.40 14.00
C TRP A 17 4.12 -12.55 14.97
N SER A 18 3.35 -12.27 16.02
CA SER A 18 2.86 -13.28 16.97
C SER A 18 1.49 -12.89 17.50
N VAL A 19 0.73 -13.88 17.97
CA VAL A 19 -0.56 -13.66 18.61
C VAL A 19 -0.43 -12.72 19.82
N GLU A 20 0.66 -12.84 20.57
CA GLU A 20 0.92 -11.97 21.73
C GLU A 20 1.04 -10.50 21.30
N ARG A 21 1.80 -10.22 20.23
CA ARG A 21 1.96 -8.86 19.68
C ARG A 21 0.63 -8.32 19.15
N LEU A 22 -0.14 -9.13 18.42
CA LEU A 22 -1.47 -8.75 17.95
C LEU A 22 -2.41 -8.43 19.12
N ASN A 23 -2.43 -9.25 20.16
CA ASN A 23 -3.22 -8.99 21.35
C ASN A 23 -2.82 -7.71 22.08
N ARG A 24 -1.53 -7.36 22.08
CA ARG A 24 -1.07 -6.10 22.66
C ARG A 24 -1.57 -4.90 21.86
N VAL A 25 -1.46 -4.95 20.53
CA VAL A 25 -2.00 -3.93 19.62
C VAL A 25 -3.51 -3.80 19.82
N PHE A 26 -4.24 -4.92 19.79
CA PHE A 26 -5.68 -4.97 20.00
C PHE A 26 -6.09 -4.25 21.29
N ARG A 27 -5.44 -4.57 22.42
CA ARG A 27 -5.78 -3.93 23.71
C ARG A 27 -5.53 -2.41 23.69
N HIS A 28 -4.46 -1.94 23.06
CA HIS A 28 -4.20 -0.51 22.96
C HIS A 28 -5.23 0.21 22.09
N VAL A 29 -5.59 -0.36 20.93
CA VAL A 29 -6.60 0.23 20.04
C VAL A 29 -7.97 0.20 20.68
N LEU A 30 -8.35 -0.91 21.33
CA LEU A 30 -9.60 -1.01 22.07
C LEU A 30 -9.66 -0.01 23.25
N GLY A 31 -8.51 0.32 23.84
CA GLY A 31 -8.34 1.34 24.88
C GLY A 31 -8.31 2.78 24.36
N GLY A 32 -8.56 3.01 23.04
CA GLY A 32 -8.69 4.33 22.44
C GLY A 32 -7.44 4.85 21.71
N ALA A 33 -6.37 4.04 21.57
CA ALA A 33 -5.24 4.43 20.74
C ALA A 33 -5.63 4.46 19.26
N ARG A 34 -5.15 5.46 18.53
CA ARG A 34 -5.34 5.55 17.07
C ARG A 34 -4.57 4.42 16.38
N LEU A 35 -5.19 3.79 15.39
CA LEU A 35 -4.55 2.77 14.57
C LEU A 35 -3.99 3.41 13.29
N LEU A 36 -2.68 3.33 13.09
CA LEU A 36 -2.00 3.77 11.88
C LEU A 36 -1.30 2.58 11.23
N ALA A 37 -1.39 2.51 9.92
CA ALA A 37 -0.65 1.53 9.12
C ALA A 37 0.28 2.25 8.14
N ILE A 38 1.55 1.82 8.06
CA ILE A 38 2.48 2.40 7.09
C ILE A 38 2.16 1.96 5.66
N GLN A 39 1.48 0.83 5.50
CA GLN A 39 0.93 0.32 4.26
C GLN A 39 -0.11 -0.78 4.58
N LYS A 40 -0.94 -1.15 3.60
CA LYS A 40 -1.99 -2.16 3.81
C LYS A 40 -2.02 -3.20 2.68
N ASN A 41 -0.84 -3.54 2.14
CA ASN A 41 -0.71 -4.58 1.12
C ASN A 41 -1.16 -5.94 1.66
N ARG A 42 -1.77 -6.73 0.78
CA ARG A 42 -2.34 -8.05 1.15
C ARG A 42 -1.27 -9.11 1.31
N TYR A 43 -0.31 -9.13 0.41
CA TYR A 43 0.78 -10.11 0.34
C TYR A 43 1.95 -9.55 -0.47
N TRP A 44 3.09 -10.22 -0.37
CA TRP A 44 4.29 -9.94 -1.15
C TRP A 44 5.00 -11.23 -1.52
N MET A 45 5.92 -11.16 -2.47
CA MET A 45 6.73 -12.30 -2.88
C MET A 45 8.01 -12.35 -2.06
N ARG A 46 8.25 -13.48 -1.38
CA ARG A 46 9.49 -13.75 -0.64
C ARG A 46 10.04 -15.09 -1.03
N SER A 47 11.26 -15.13 -1.56
CA SER A 47 11.94 -16.37 -1.95
C SER A 47 11.08 -17.32 -2.82
N GLY A 48 10.33 -16.75 -3.77
CA GLY A 48 9.48 -17.50 -4.69
C GLY A 48 8.14 -17.97 -4.12
N SER A 49 7.78 -17.56 -2.90
CA SER A 49 6.51 -17.89 -2.26
C SER A 49 5.75 -16.63 -1.88
N LEU A 50 4.40 -16.68 -1.96
CA LEU A 50 3.55 -15.60 -1.46
C LEU A 50 3.48 -15.65 0.06
N CYS A 51 3.79 -14.53 0.70
CA CYS A 51 3.70 -14.33 2.14
C CYS A 51 2.71 -13.22 2.46
N LEU A 52 2.05 -13.30 3.62
CA LEU A 52 1.21 -12.22 4.11
C LEU A 52 2.07 -10.97 4.35
N ASP A 53 1.53 -9.81 3.92
CA ASP A 53 2.10 -8.49 4.23
C ASP A 53 1.41 -7.89 5.47
N ALA A 54 1.61 -6.63 5.77
CA ALA A 54 1.04 -5.95 6.94
C ALA A 54 -0.49 -5.85 6.88
N GLY A 55 -1.09 -5.78 5.70
CA GLY A 55 -2.54 -5.59 5.52
C GLY A 55 -3.42 -6.59 6.26
N PRO A 56 -3.21 -7.91 6.18
CA PRO A 56 -3.96 -8.90 6.93
C PRO A 56 -3.93 -8.70 8.45
N PHE A 57 -2.80 -8.27 9.01
CA PHE A 57 -2.66 -8.00 10.44
C PHE A 57 -3.38 -6.70 10.84
N VAL A 58 -3.35 -5.68 9.99
CA VAL A 58 -4.15 -4.46 10.15
C VAL A 58 -5.63 -4.81 10.11
N ALA A 59 -6.08 -5.58 9.11
CA ALA A 59 -7.47 -6.00 8.96
C ALA A 59 -7.95 -6.82 10.16
N ALA A 60 -7.11 -7.67 10.75
CA ALA A 60 -7.44 -8.42 11.96
C ALA A 60 -7.74 -7.48 13.14
N ILE A 61 -6.95 -6.43 13.33
CA ILE A 61 -7.18 -5.43 14.38
C ILE A 61 -8.45 -4.60 14.09
N GLU A 62 -8.63 -4.15 12.84
CA GLU A 62 -9.84 -3.43 12.43
C GLU A 62 -11.10 -4.26 12.70
N TYR A 63 -11.10 -5.55 12.30
CA TYR A 63 -12.20 -6.46 12.52
C TYR A 63 -12.52 -6.63 14.02
N ALA A 64 -11.48 -6.80 14.84
CA ALA A 64 -11.63 -7.06 16.27
C ALA A 64 -12.05 -5.84 17.07
N THR A 65 -11.71 -4.62 16.61
CA THR A 65 -11.95 -3.36 17.36
C THR A 65 -13.07 -2.51 16.77
N GLY A 66 -13.44 -2.73 15.50
CA GLY A 66 -14.33 -1.84 14.75
C GLY A 66 -13.69 -0.50 14.35
N VAL A 67 -12.41 -0.30 14.63
CA VAL A 67 -11.66 0.93 14.29
C VAL A 67 -11.05 0.77 12.91
N THR A 68 -11.19 1.77 12.04
CA THR A 68 -10.52 1.82 10.74
C THR A 68 -9.13 2.43 10.88
N ALA A 69 -8.13 1.77 10.34
CA ALA A 69 -6.75 2.25 10.35
C ALA A 69 -6.57 3.46 9.41
N PHE A 70 -5.83 4.47 9.85
CA PHE A 70 -5.26 5.45 8.93
C PHE A 70 -4.07 4.83 8.19
N VAL A 71 -4.17 4.70 6.87
CA VAL A 71 -3.11 4.16 6.02
C VAL A 71 -2.26 5.30 5.49
N ALA A 72 -0.99 5.37 5.91
CA ALA A 72 -0.07 6.44 5.52
C ALA A 72 0.61 6.17 4.16
N GLY A 73 0.79 4.90 3.80
CA GLY A 73 1.41 4.49 2.55
C GLY A 73 0.40 4.12 1.47
N LYS A 74 0.87 3.51 0.40
CA LYS A 74 0.05 3.03 -0.71
C LYS A 74 -1.06 2.06 -0.22
N PRO A 75 -2.25 2.11 -0.79
CA PRO A 75 -2.76 2.91 -1.92
C PRO A 75 -3.32 4.30 -1.53
N SER A 76 -2.99 4.82 -0.35
CA SER A 76 -3.53 6.09 0.15
C SER A 76 -3.19 7.25 -0.80
N GLU A 77 -4.20 8.02 -1.19
CA GLU A 77 -4.05 9.25 -1.98
C GLU A 77 -3.02 10.20 -1.35
N GLN A 78 -3.05 10.34 -0.01
CA GLN A 78 -2.13 11.20 0.73
C GLN A 78 -0.67 10.82 0.54
N PHE A 79 -0.37 9.54 0.31
CA PHE A 79 0.99 9.08 0.01
C PHE A 79 1.51 9.71 -1.29
N PHE A 80 0.73 9.66 -2.37
CA PHE A 80 1.13 10.20 -3.67
C PHE A 80 1.16 11.73 -3.67
N VAL A 81 0.20 12.37 -2.99
CA VAL A 81 0.22 13.84 -2.79
C VAL A 81 1.45 14.27 -2.00
N ALA A 82 1.84 13.54 -0.97
CA ALA A 82 3.07 13.84 -0.22
C ALA A 82 4.32 13.65 -1.07
N ALA A 83 4.37 12.60 -1.90
CA ALA A 83 5.47 12.37 -2.85
C ALA A 83 5.59 13.53 -3.86
N ALA A 84 4.48 13.97 -4.46
CA ALA A 84 4.46 15.11 -5.36
C ALA A 84 4.99 16.39 -4.69
N ARG A 85 4.52 16.70 -3.49
CA ARG A 85 4.99 17.85 -2.71
C ARG A 85 6.49 17.81 -2.43
N THR A 86 7.03 16.63 -2.13
CA THR A 86 8.48 16.45 -1.89
C THR A 86 9.31 16.77 -3.13
N LEU A 87 8.73 16.54 -4.32
CA LEU A 87 9.35 16.86 -5.60
C LEU A 87 9.06 18.29 -6.06
N GLY A 88 8.25 19.07 -5.33
CA GLY A 88 7.83 20.40 -5.75
C GLY A 88 6.82 20.40 -6.90
N LEU A 89 6.09 19.28 -7.08
CA LEU A 89 5.14 19.04 -8.16
C LEU A 89 3.71 18.90 -7.63
N SER A 90 2.72 18.93 -8.51
CA SER A 90 1.38 18.45 -8.25
C SER A 90 1.26 16.95 -8.53
N ALA A 91 0.24 16.28 -8.00
CA ALA A 91 0.02 14.86 -8.29
C ALA A 91 -0.22 14.63 -9.79
N ALA A 92 -0.87 15.55 -10.50
CA ALA A 92 -1.12 15.47 -11.93
C ALA A 92 0.15 15.46 -12.80
N ASP A 93 1.28 15.94 -12.25
CA ASP A 93 2.58 15.93 -12.94
C ASP A 93 3.34 14.61 -12.74
N LEU A 94 2.82 13.71 -11.89
CA LEU A 94 3.49 12.44 -11.60
C LEU A 94 3.10 11.34 -12.59
N ILE A 95 4.08 10.52 -12.91
CA ILE A 95 3.89 9.19 -13.48
C ILE A 95 4.34 8.20 -12.41
N VAL A 96 3.41 7.38 -11.94
CA VAL A 96 3.70 6.32 -10.98
C VAL A 96 3.80 5.00 -11.72
N VAL A 97 4.91 4.30 -11.56
CA VAL A 97 5.17 3.02 -12.21
C VAL A 97 5.21 1.93 -11.15
N GLY A 98 4.41 0.89 -11.32
CA GLY A 98 4.38 -0.21 -10.36
C GLY A 98 3.85 -1.50 -10.95
N ASP A 99 3.97 -2.57 -10.19
CA ASP A 99 3.59 -3.94 -10.56
C ASP A 99 2.29 -4.42 -9.88
N ASP A 100 1.73 -3.61 -9.00
CA ASP A 100 0.49 -3.88 -8.30
C ASP A 100 -0.59 -2.89 -8.75
N VAL A 101 -1.55 -3.38 -9.56
CA VAL A 101 -2.57 -2.53 -10.17
C VAL A 101 -3.40 -1.76 -9.15
N ARG A 102 -3.67 -2.36 -7.97
CA ARG A 102 -4.50 -1.71 -6.94
C ARG A 102 -3.71 -0.73 -6.08
N THR A 103 -2.51 -1.11 -5.68
CA THR A 103 -1.75 -0.26 -4.73
C THR A 103 -0.93 0.81 -5.42
N ASP A 104 -0.43 0.55 -6.61
CA ASP A 104 0.39 1.50 -7.36
C ASP A 104 -0.44 2.31 -8.34
N VAL A 105 -1.20 1.64 -9.23
CA VAL A 105 -1.92 2.30 -10.32
C VAL A 105 -3.19 2.99 -9.82
N GLU A 106 -4.13 2.24 -9.26
CA GLU A 106 -5.40 2.78 -8.74
C GLU A 106 -5.15 3.85 -7.67
N GLY A 107 -4.21 3.58 -6.73
CA GLY A 107 -3.85 4.55 -5.70
C GLY A 107 -3.26 5.84 -6.25
N ALA A 108 -2.43 5.77 -7.30
CA ALA A 108 -1.89 6.94 -7.98
C ALA A 108 -2.98 7.72 -8.73
N GLN A 109 -3.85 7.04 -9.45
CA GLN A 109 -4.95 7.64 -10.20
C GLN A 109 -5.96 8.32 -9.27
N ALA A 110 -6.24 7.74 -8.10
CA ALA A 110 -7.08 8.38 -7.08
C ALA A 110 -6.49 9.71 -6.58
N ALA A 111 -5.16 9.85 -6.59
CA ALA A 111 -4.47 11.10 -6.26
C ALA A 111 -4.37 12.08 -7.46
N GLY A 112 -4.84 11.69 -8.64
CA GLY A 112 -4.77 12.48 -9.87
C GLY A 112 -3.46 12.30 -10.67
N ALA A 113 -2.60 11.34 -10.29
CA ALA A 113 -1.40 10.99 -11.04
C ALA A 113 -1.70 9.99 -12.16
N ARG A 114 -0.78 9.84 -13.12
CA ARG A 114 -0.85 8.77 -14.12
C ARG A 114 -0.27 7.49 -13.56
N GLY A 115 -0.98 6.37 -13.75
CA GLY A 115 -0.59 5.04 -13.30
C GLY A 115 -0.12 4.15 -14.45
N VAL A 116 1.14 3.73 -14.42
CA VAL A 116 1.75 2.82 -15.39
C VAL A 116 1.98 1.47 -14.74
N LEU A 117 1.38 0.43 -15.32
CA LEU A 117 1.53 -0.94 -14.87
C LEU A 117 2.68 -1.62 -15.59
N VAL A 118 3.56 -2.29 -14.86
CA VAL A 118 4.60 -3.15 -15.45
C VAL A 118 4.27 -4.62 -15.24
N ARG A 119 4.49 -5.46 -16.27
CA ARG A 119 4.21 -6.90 -16.25
C ARG A 119 5.29 -7.71 -15.54
N THR A 120 5.84 -7.17 -14.47
CA THR A 120 6.84 -7.81 -13.62
C THR A 120 6.29 -8.00 -12.20
N GLY A 121 7.08 -8.60 -11.31
CA GLY A 121 6.76 -8.68 -9.88
C GLY A 121 5.41 -9.35 -9.57
N LYS A 122 4.47 -8.59 -9.02
CA LYS A 122 3.15 -9.07 -8.60
C LYS A 122 2.11 -9.12 -9.70
N PHE A 123 2.38 -8.56 -10.87
CA PHE A 123 1.43 -8.49 -11.99
C PHE A 123 0.77 -9.85 -12.27
N ARG A 124 -0.54 -9.81 -12.50
CA ARG A 124 -1.34 -10.93 -12.96
C ARG A 124 -2.25 -10.47 -14.09
N ALA A 125 -2.32 -11.22 -15.19
CA ALA A 125 -3.20 -10.88 -16.30
C ALA A 125 -4.67 -10.73 -15.86
N ALA A 126 -5.11 -11.55 -14.90
CA ALA A 126 -6.47 -11.49 -14.34
C ALA A 126 -6.78 -10.17 -13.59
N ASP A 127 -5.79 -9.40 -13.20
CA ASP A 127 -6.02 -8.09 -12.57
C ASP A 127 -6.55 -7.05 -13.59
N LEU A 128 -6.38 -7.30 -14.89
CA LEU A 128 -6.89 -6.46 -15.99
C LEU A 128 -8.32 -6.85 -16.42
N ASP A 129 -8.88 -7.93 -15.89
CA ASP A 129 -10.26 -8.34 -16.15
C ASP A 129 -11.27 -7.47 -15.39
N ASP A 130 -10.81 -6.70 -14.39
CA ASP A 130 -11.62 -5.77 -13.63
C ASP A 130 -11.77 -4.45 -14.43
N PRO A 131 -12.98 -4.10 -14.89
CA PRO A 131 -13.19 -2.92 -15.72
C PRO A 131 -12.92 -1.60 -14.98
N ASP A 132 -12.91 -1.62 -13.64
CA ASP A 132 -12.64 -0.45 -12.82
C ASP A 132 -11.13 -0.19 -12.65
N LEU A 133 -10.29 -1.17 -13.02
CA LEU A 133 -8.82 -1.09 -12.92
C LEU A 133 -8.21 -0.87 -14.31
N GLN A 134 -8.12 0.39 -14.73
CA GLN A 134 -7.62 0.76 -16.06
C GLN A 134 -6.30 1.55 -15.94
N PRO A 135 -5.12 0.89 -16.06
CA PRO A 135 -3.83 1.60 -16.14
C PRO A 135 -3.81 2.58 -17.32
N ASP A 136 -3.18 3.74 -17.14
CA ASP A 136 -2.97 4.69 -18.25
C ASP A 136 -2.03 4.13 -19.31
N LEU A 137 -1.13 3.23 -18.90
CA LEU A 137 -0.20 2.54 -19.78
C LEU A 137 0.22 1.21 -19.16
N ILE A 138 0.48 0.21 -20.01
CA ILE A 138 1.00 -1.09 -19.61
C ILE A 138 2.30 -1.35 -20.35
N LEU A 139 3.36 -1.68 -19.64
CA LEU A 139 4.69 -2.00 -20.18
C LEU A 139 5.11 -3.41 -19.75
N ASP A 140 5.94 -4.05 -20.53
CA ASP A 140 6.48 -5.36 -20.13
C ASP A 140 7.51 -5.22 -19.00
N SER A 141 8.27 -4.11 -19.00
CA SER A 141 9.26 -3.79 -17.98
C SER A 141 9.38 -2.28 -17.78
N ILE A 142 9.86 -1.86 -16.61
CA ILE A 142 10.23 -0.46 -16.36
C ILE A 142 11.35 0.01 -17.32
N ALA A 143 12.14 -0.90 -17.86
CA ALA A 143 13.19 -0.59 -18.85
C ALA A 143 12.63 0.00 -20.15
N ASP A 144 11.33 -0.23 -20.44
CA ASP A 144 10.67 0.27 -21.65
C ASP A 144 10.18 1.71 -21.49
N LEU A 145 10.15 2.22 -20.25
CA LEU A 145 9.61 3.54 -19.94
C LEU A 145 10.35 4.71 -20.62
N PRO A 146 11.70 4.76 -20.65
CA PRO A 146 12.42 5.87 -21.30
C PRO A 146 12.05 5.99 -22.77
N ALA A 147 12.07 4.90 -23.54
CA ALA A 147 11.69 4.89 -24.94
C ALA A 147 10.24 5.35 -25.16
N THR A 148 9.34 4.96 -24.26
CA THR A 148 7.92 5.34 -24.31
C THR A 148 7.70 6.81 -24.02
N LEU A 149 8.53 7.42 -23.16
CA LEU A 149 8.48 8.85 -22.83
C LEU A 149 9.29 9.71 -23.82
N GLY A 150 10.03 9.11 -24.74
CA GLY A 150 10.85 9.81 -25.72
C GLY A 150 12.15 10.43 -25.15
N VAL A 151 12.69 9.80 -24.08
CA VAL A 151 13.93 10.22 -23.40
C VAL A 151 14.95 9.10 -23.39
#